data_75f862cbec3aac91d0ad46173cbc7b77
#
_entry.id   75f862cbec3aac91d0ad46173cbc7b77
#
_cell.length_a   1.000
_cell.length_b   1.000
_cell.length_c   1.000
_cell.angle_alpha   90.00
_cell.angle_beta   90.00
_cell.angle_gamma   90.00
#
_symmetry.space_group_name_H-M   'P 1'
#
loop_
_entity.id
_entity.type
_entity.pdbx_description
1 polymer ?
#
loop_
_entity_poly.entity_id
_entity_poly.type
_entity_poly.pdbx_seq_one_letter_code
_entity_poly.pdbx_strand_id
1 'polypeptide(L)'
;MLSGLRQVDNPCVQGTLALNRQELRRYLERISDRWRLDGAYLGGSALTGVEPSLPGRELEFTVVLVSDAFDEIPWLERVYVAGSLWDALEMGAAADLHCYTRAEFERKRDSMPAIRDAVWHGLDLLVFI
;
A
#
# COMPACT_ATOMS: atom_id res chain seq x y z
N MET A 1 -2.89 28.79 -19.79
CA MET A 1 -2.58 28.27 -19.45
C MET A 1 -2.37 27.96 -19.09
N LEU A 2 -2.73 27.79 -19.17
CA LEU A 2 -2.55 27.08 -18.68
C LEU A 2 -2.26 26.45 -18.43
N SER A 3 -2.56 26.45 -18.61
CA SER A 3 -2.33 25.57 -18.17
C SER A 3 -2.23 25.10 -17.62
N GLY A 4 -2.52 25.15 -17.56
CA GLY A 4 -2.37 24.37 -16.94
C GLY A 4 -2.65 23.98 -16.47
N LEU A 5 -2.96 24.04 -16.48
CA LEU A 5 -3.14 23.44 -15.92
C LEU A 5 -3.12 22.79 -15.64
N ARG A 6 -3.32 22.70 -15.66
CA ARG A 6 -3.30 21.92 -15.16
C ARG A 6 -3.48 21.35 -14.69
N GLN A 7 -3.76 21.37 -14.69
CA GLN A 7 -3.91 20.70 -14.08
C GLN A 7 -4.18 20.11 -13.74
N VAL A 8 -4.43 20.22 -14.04
CA VAL A 8 -4.71 19.56 -13.66
C VAL A 8 -4.97 19.09 -13.37
N ASP A 9 -5.22 18.96 -13.64
CA ASP A 9 -5.39 18.40 -13.26
C ASP A 9 -5.69 18.00 -12.79
N ASN A 10 -6.07 17.90 -12.83
CA ASN A 10 -6.34 17.45 -12.26
C ASN A 10 -6.80 17.15 -11.71
N PRO A 11 -6.80 17.14 -11.97
CA PRO A 11 -7.70 17.08 -11.08
C PRO A 11 -8.32 16.14 -10.58
N CYS A 12 -8.76 15.70 -11.09
CA CYS A 12 -9.44 14.69 -10.53
C CYS A 12 -8.92 14.19 -9.29
N VAL A 13 -8.24 14.84 -8.82
CA VAL A 13 -7.62 14.42 -7.67
C VAL A 13 -8.07 15.12 -6.46
N GLN A 14 -9.26 15.62 -6.46
CA GLN A 14 -9.77 16.29 -5.32
C GLN A 14 -9.92 15.35 -4.18
N GLY A 15 -9.33 15.63 -3.04
CA GLY A 15 -9.38 14.79 -1.87
C GLY A 15 -8.47 13.58 -1.94
N THR A 16 -7.77 13.41 -3.05
CA THR A 16 -6.91 12.26 -3.25
C THR A 16 -5.48 12.72 -3.31
N LEU A 17 -4.60 12.05 -2.60
CA LEU A 17 -3.18 12.35 -2.68
C LEU A 17 -2.64 11.90 -4.02
N ALA A 18 -1.80 12.72 -4.64
CA ALA A 18 -1.09 12.29 -5.83
C ALA A 18 -0.13 11.18 -5.42
N LEU A 19 -0.24 10.04 -6.06
CA LEU A 19 0.57 8.88 -5.70
C LEU A 19 2.02 9.09 -6.12
N ASN A 20 2.93 9.00 -5.17
CA ASN A 20 4.36 9.12 -5.45
C ASN A 20 4.88 7.78 -5.96
N ARG A 21 4.78 7.58 -7.27
CA ARG A 21 5.16 6.31 -7.89
C ARG A 21 6.64 6.01 -7.75
N GLN A 22 7.46 7.04 -7.78
CA GLN A 22 8.91 6.86 -7.69
C GLN A 22 9.30 6.33 -6.33
N GLU A 23 8.72 6.89 -5.26
CA GLU A 23 8.99 6.39 -3.91
C GLU A 23 8.40 4.99 -3.72
N LEU A 24 7.22 4.74 -4.27
CA LEU A 24 6.61 3.42 -4.18
C LEU A 24 7.52 2.37 -4.83
N ARG A 25 8.10 2.70 -5.99
CA ARG A 25 9.04 1.80 -6.64
C ARG A 25 10.27 1.56 -5.78
N ARG A 26 10.80 2.63 -5.17
CA ARG A 26 11.95 2.50 -4.28
C ARG A 26 11.63 1.63 -3.08
N TYR A 27 10.41 1.78 -2.54
CA TYR A 27 9.96 0.94 -1.43
C TYR A 27 9.96 -0.53 -1.83
N LEU A 28 9.36 -0.84 -2.98
CA LEU A 28 9.31 -2.22 -3.45
C LEU A 28 10.71 -2.78 -3.70
N GLU A 29 11.63 -1.97 -4.16
CA GLU A 29 13.02 -2.40 -4.33
C GLU A 29 13.65 -2.74 -2.98
N ARG A 30 13.42 -1.90 -1.96
CA ARG A 30 13.95 -2.17 -0.62
C ARG A 30 13.38 -3.46 -0.05
N ILE A 31 12.09 -3.69 -0.26
CA ILE A 31 11.43 -4.91 0.19
C ILE A 31 11.99 -6.11 -0.56
N SER A 32 12.13 -5.99 -1.89
CA SER A 32 12.60 -7.10 -2.72
C SER A 32 14.05 -7.47 -2.44
N ASP A 33 14.84 -6.54 -1.92
CA ASP A 33 16.20 -6.85 -1.50
C ASP A 33 16.22 -7.75 -0.27
N ARG A 34 15.14 -7.78 0.50
CA ARG A 34 15.07 -8.60 1.70
C ARG A 34 14.29 -9.89 1.47
N TRP A 35 13.21 -9.83 0.70
CA TRP A 35 12.33 -10.98 0.50
C TRP A 35 11.83 -10.99 -0.93
N ARG A 36 11.78 -12.18 -1.50
CA ARG A 36 11.19 -12.33 -2.81
C ARG A 36 9.68 -12.18 -2.67
N LEU A 37 9.08 -11.24 -3.41
CA LEU A 37 7.65 -11.00 -3.35
C LEU A 37 6.91 -11.91 -4.31
N ASP A 38 5.86 -12.57 -3.80
CA ASP A 38 4.93 -13.36 -4.59
C ASP A 38 3.69 -12.54 -4.92
N GLY A 39 3.45 -11.46 -4.19
CA GLY A 39 2.35 -10.56 -4.45
C GLY A 39 2.54 -9.28 -3.65
N ALA A 40 1.96 -8.19 -4.14
CA ALA A 40 1.99 -6.92 -3.42
C ALA A 40 0.82 -6.07 -3.87
N TYR A 41 0.06 -5.50 -2.93
CA TYR A 41 -1.13 -4.72 -3.22
C TYR A 41 -1.15 -3.45 -2.41
N LEU A 42 -1.71 -2.40 -2.98
CA LEU A 42 -1.83 -1.11 -2.31
C LEU A 42 -3.29 -0.67 -2.33
N GLY A 43 -3.80 -0.29 -1.18
CA GLY A 43 -5.15 0.23 -1.05
C GLY A 43 -5.18 1.26 0.06
N GLY A 44 -6.36 1.44 0.68
CA GLY A 44 -6.53 2.29 1.84
C GLY A 44 -7.04 3.67 1.49
N SER A 45 -7.40 4.43 2.53
CA SER A 45 -8.03 5.73 2.36
C SER A 45 -7.10 6.76 1.73
N ALA A 46 -5.78 6.63 1.93
CA ALA A 46 -4.84 7.56 1.30
C ALA A 46 -4.81 7.38 -0.21
N LEU A 47 -5.04 6.15 -0.70
CA LEU A 47 -5.07 5.90 -2.13
C LEU A 47 -6.37 6.39 -2.76
N THR A 48 -7.50 6.11 -2.10
CA THR A 48 -8.82 6.43 -2.66
C THR A 48 -9.27 7.84 -2.35
N GLY A 49 -8.71 8.47 -1.33
CA GLY A 49 -9.16 9.78 -0.88
C GLY A 49 -10.44 9.76 -0.08
N VAL A 50 -10.93 8.58 0.28
CA VAL A 50 -12.15 8.45 1.07
C VAL A 50 -11.82 8.68 2.53
N GLU A 51 -12.57 9.57 3.18
CA GLU A 51 -12.34 9.88 4.59
C GLU A 51 -12.54 8.67 5.46
N PRO A 52 -11.72 8.50 6.50
CA PRO A 52 -11.95 7.40 7.45
C PRO A 52 -13.31 7.56 8.13
N SER A 53 -13.92 6.43 8.49
CA SER A 53 -15.23 6.44 9.09
C SER A 53 -15.23 6.99 10.52
N LEU A 54 -14.08 6.99 11.18
CA LEU A 54 -13.98 7.48 12.54
C LEU A 54 -13.42 8.90 12.55
N PRO A 55 -14.08 9.83 13.25
CA PRO A 55 -13.57 11.21 13.31
C PRO A 55 -12.16 11.26 13.91
N GLY A 56 -11.33 12.11 13.35
CA GLY A 56 -9.97 12.28 13.85
C GLY A 56 -8.96 11.31 13.32
N ARG A 57 -9.40 10.30 12.55
CA ARG A 57 -8.46 9.38 11.93
C ARG A 57 -7.86 10.03 10.70
N GLU A 58 -6.57 9.80 10.51
CA GLU A 58 -5.89 10.31 9.33
C GLU A 58 -5.98 9.30 8.18
N LEU A 59 -5.81 9.78 6.96
CA LEU A 59 -5.74 8.90 5.81
C LEU A 59 -4.48 8.04 5.91
N GLU A 60 -4.58 6.78 5.49
CA GLU A 60 -3.42 5.92 5.46
C GLU A 60 -3.51 4.96 4.28
N PHE A 61 -2.36 4.43 3.89
CA PHE A 61 -2.30 3.38 2.89
C PHE A 61 -2.45 2.02 3.56
N THR A 62 -3.02 1.07 2.84
CA THR A 62 -3.00 -0.34 3.22
C THR A 62 -2.04 -1.04 2.27
N VAL A 63 -1.02 -1.67 2.82
CA VAL A 63 -0.01 -2.37 2.00
C VAL A 63 -0.08 -3.84 2.35
N VAL A 64 -0.31 -4.68 1.34
CA VAL A 64 -0.36 -6.13 1.52
C VAL A 64 0.82 -6.72 0.78
N LEU A 65 1.70 -7.39 1.51
CA LEU A 65 2.88 -8.05 0.94
C LEU A 65 2.74 -9.55 1.13
N VAL A 66 2.97 -10.29 0.05
CA VAL A 66 2.85 -11.75 0.07
C VAL A 66 4.19 -12.33 -0.30
N SER A 67 4.74 -13.17 0.57
CA SER A 67 6.03 -13.82 0.31
C SER A 67 6.14 -15.09 1.15
N ASP A 68 6.50 -16.19 0.49
CA ASP A 68 6.74 -17.42 1.23
C ASP A 68 8.01 -17.34 2.08
N ALA A 69 8.86 -16.33 1.86
CA ALA A 69 9.99 -16.08 2.74
C ALA A 69 9.55 -15.70 4.15
N PHE A 70 8.30 -15.28 4.34
CA PHE A 70 7.77 -14.95 5.67
C PHE A 70 7.49 -16.17 6.54
N ASP A 71 7.54 -17.39 5.98
CA ASP A 71 7.08 -18.58 6.67
C ASP A 71 7.73 -18.80 8.04
N GLU A 72 9.02 -18.51 8.16
CA GLU A 72 9.72 -18.70 9.42
C GLU A 72 9.96 -17.41 10.19
N ILE A 73 9.29 -16.34 9.78
CA ILE A 73 9.46 -15.05 10.41
C ILE A 73 8.21 -14.72 11.22
N PRO A 74 8.34 -14.38 12.50
CA PRO A 74 7.17 -14.01 13.31
C PRO A 74 6.46 -12.82 12.72
N TRP A 75 5.13 -12.80 12.87
CA TRP A 75 4.28 -11.74 12.30
C TRP A 75 4.77 -10.33 12.64
N LEU A 76 5.04 -10.07 13.91
CA LEU A 76 5.44 -8.73 14.32
C LEU A 76 6.75 -8.30 13.67
N GLU A 77 7.67 -9.23 13.46
CA GLU A 77 8.93 -8.92 12.84
C GLU A 77 8.73 -8.55 11.36
N ARG A 78 7.84 -9.27 10.65
CA ARG A 78 7.51 -8.95 9.26
C ARG A 78 7.01 -7.53 9.14
N VAL A 79 6.03 -7.18 9.98
CA VAL A 79 5.38 -5.87 9.94
C VAL A 79 6.36 -4.78 10.35
N TYR A 80 7.17 -5.04 11.37
CA TYR A 80 8.15 -4.07 11.83
C TYR A 80 9.16 -3.74 10.73
N VAL A 81 9.72 -4.75 10.10
CA VAL A 81 10.73 -4.53 9.06
C VAL A 81 10.10 -3.85 7.84
N ALA A 82 8.95 -4.36 7.37
CA ALA A 82 8.29 -3.78 6.21
C ALA A 82 7.88 -2.33 6.47
N GLY A 83 7.42 -2.04 7.68
CA GLY A 83 7.03 -0.69 8.05
C GLY A 83 8.22 0.25 8.18
N SER A 84 9.35 -0.25 8.65
CA SER A 84 10.55 0.58 8.81
C SER A 84 11.13 1.05 7.47
N LEU A 85 10.78 0.36 6.39
CA LEU A 85 11.25 0.71 5.06
C LEU A 85 10.31 1.68 4.34
N TRP A 86 9.13 1.95 4.91
CA TRP A 86 8.14 2.85 4.33
C TRP A 86 8.45 4.29 4.71
N ASP A 87 8.51 5.16 3.71
CA ASP A 87 8.76 6.58 3.94
C ASP A 87 7.44 7.35 3.88
N ALA A 88 6.88 7.60 5.05
CA ALA A 88 5.57 8.25 5.14
C ALA A 88 5.59 9.69 4.65
N LEU A 89 6.72 10.38 4.81
CA LEU A 89 6.84 11.75 4.32
C LEU A 89 6.80 11.79 2.80
N GLU A 90 7.56 10.92 2.16
CA GLU A 90 7.59 10.89 0.70
C GLU A 90 6.28 10.36 0.13
N MET A 91 5.65 9.41 0.80
CA MET A 91 4.38 8.85 0.32
C MET A 91 3.18 9.72 0.67
N GLY A 92 3.31 10.60 1.65
CA GLY A 92 2.23 11.49 2.06
C GLY A 92 1.32 10.93 3.12
N ALA A 93 1.50 9.70 3.53
CA ALA A 93 0.70 9.07 4.58
C ALA A 93 1.41 7.83 5.10
N ALA A 94 1.02 7.41 6.30
CA ALA A 94 1.52 6.19 6.89
C ALA A 94 0.93 4.97 6.19
N ALA A 95 1.51 3.80 6.43
CA ALA A 95 1.03 2.55 5.86
C ALA A 95 0.67 1.57 6.96
N ASP A 96 -0.46 0.89 6.76
CA ASP A 96 -0.88 -0.24 7.57
C ASP A 96 -0.40 -1.49 6.85
N LEU A 97 0.55 -2.20 7.42
CA LEU A 97 1.23 -3.32 6.77
C LEU A 97 0.58 -4.65 7.10
N HIS A 98 0.34 -5.45 6.05
CA HIS A 98 -0.17 -6.81 6.16
C HIS A 98 0.80 -7.71 5.40
N CYS A 99 1.52 -8.57 6.12
CA CYS A 99 2.56 -9.40 5.53
C CYS A 99 2.21 -10.88 5.72
N TYR A 100 1.98 -11.59 4.64
CA TYR A 100 1.50 -12.97 4.68
C TYR A 100 2.31 -13.88 3.77
N THR A 101 2.40 -15.17 4.15
CA THR A 101 2.80 -16.19 3.17
C THR A 101 1.64 -16.36 2.19
N ARG A 102 1.88 -17.06 1.07
CA ARG A 102 0.81 -17.31 0.10
C ARG A 102 -0.35 -18.05 0.73
N ALA A 103 -0.08 -19.06 1.55
CA ALA A 103 -1.14 -19.84 2.19
C ALA A 103 -1.97 -18.97 3.14
N GLU A 104 -1.30 -18.13 3.94
CA GLU A 104 -2.00 -17.22 4.85
C GLU A 104 -2.84 -16.22 4.06
N PHE A 105 -2.30 -15.68 2.98
CA PHE A 105 -3.01 -14.72 2.15
C PHE A 105 -4.28 -15.32 1.55
N GLU A 106 -4.21 -16.56 1.04
CA GLU A 106 -5.38 -17.20 0.48
C GLU A 106 -6.48 -17.38 1.50
N ARG A 107 -6.13 -17.63 2.75
CA ARG A 107 -7.13 -17.78 3.80
C ARG A 107 -7.75 -16.46 4.22
N LYS A 108 -7.01 -15.34 4.10
CA LYS A 108 -7.44 -14.06 4.67
C LYS A 108 -8.00 -13.07 3.65
N ARG A 109 -7.70 -13.27 2.38
CA ARG A 109 -7.98 -12.21 1.40
C ARG A 109 -9.47 -11.90 1.23
N ASP A 110 -10.35 -12.88 1.45
CA ASP A 110 -11.78 -12.66 1.30
C ASP A 110 -12.48 -12.39 2.63
N SER A 111 -11.82 -12.66 3.74
CA SER A 111 -12.44 -12.53 5.05
C SER A 111 -12.07 -11.23 5.77
N MET A 112 -10.97 -10.59 5.40
CA MET A 112 -10.56 -9.33 6.01
C MET A 112 -10.84 -8.18 5.06
N PRO A 113 -11.74 -7.24 5.45
CA PRO A 113 -12.17 -6.19 4.53
C PRO A 113 -11.03 -5.34 3.95
N ALA A 114 -10.04 -4.98 4.78
CA ALA A 114 -8.95 -4.14 4.28
C ALA A 114 -8.14 -4.86 3.20
N ILE A 115 -7.92 -6.16 3.38
CA ILE A 115 -7.16 -6.94 2.41
C ILE A 115 -7.99 -7.14 1.15
N ARG A 116 -9.26 -7.52 1.32
CA ARG A 116 -10.16 -7.71 0.19
C ARG A 116 -10.25 -6.45 -0.66
N ASP A 117 -10.39 -5.29 -0.02
CA ASP A 117 -10.51 -4.03 -0.74
C ASP A 117 -9.22 -3.67 -1.47
N ALA A 118 -8.05 -3.93 -0.87
CA ALA A 118 -6.78 -3.66 -1.54
C ALA A 118 -6.61 -4.55 -2.77
N VAL A 119 -7.01 -5.81 -2.68
CA VAL A 119 -6.89 -6.75 -3.80
C VAL A 119 -7.88 -6.42 -4.91
N TRP A 120 -9.16 -6.17 -4.56
CA TRP A 120 -10.22 -5.98 -5.55
C TRP A 120 -10.28 -4.59 -6.11
N HIS A 121 -9.97 -3.56 -5.31
CA HIS A 121 -10.17 -2.17 -5.68
C HIS A 121 -8.90 -1.33 -5.64
N GLY A 122 -7.80 -1.89 -5.16
CA GLY A 122 -6.52 -1.19 -5.10
C GLY A 122 -5.66 -1.51 -6.30
N LEU A 123 -4.35 -1.35 -6.12
CA LEU A 123 -3.36 -1.56 -7.16
C LEU A 123 -2.58 -2.84 -6.90
N ASP A 124 -2.40 -3.65 -7.95
CA ASP A 124 -1.49 -4.78 -7.89
C ASP A 124 -0.11 -4.23 -8.21
N LEU A 125 0.74 -4.13 -7.22
CA LEU A 125 2.02 -3.44 -7.37
C LEU A 125 3.00 -4.15 -8.27
N LEU A 126 2.90 -5.48 -8.38
CA LEU A 126 3.80 -6.21 -9.25
C LEU A 126 3.49 -5.98 -10.72
N VAL A 127 2.26 -5.56 -11.02
CA VAL A 127 1.84 -5.21 -12.37
C VAL A 127 1.99 -3.71 -12.61
N PHE A 128 1.60 -2.90 -11.61
CA PHE A 128 1.55 -1.45 -11.70
C PHE A 128 2.94 -0.84 -11.86
N ILE A 129 3.91 -1.36 -11.14
CA ILE A 129 5.27 -0.90 -11.17
C ILE A 129 6.07 -1.65 -12.23
#